data_3e3aa4ee76955ecaeb0d9e0592d1ebd5
#
_entry.id   3e3aa4ee76955ecaeb0d9e0592d1ebd5
#
_cell.length_a   1.000
_cell.length_b   1.000
_cell.length_c   1.000
_cell.angle_alpha   90.00
_cell.angle_beta   90.00
_cell.angle_gamma   90.00
#
_symmetry.space_group_name_H-M   'P 1'
#
loop_
_entity.id
_entity.type
_entity.pdbx_description
1 polymer ?
#
loop_
_entity_poly.entity_id
_entity_poly.type
_entity_poly.pdbx_seq_one_letter_code
_entity_poly.pdbx_strand_id
1 'polypeptide(L)'
;RQSWLNDSLWSGNQPLQFTFENWVPAMQENDKQARNIGNQAWVMADRVIKGEQFNILMNGEPGTGKTSLALAIAWKAWQEAEMNFLFISTMELVSMFSQRFDDQEVAWRLDALQKRAKNAPILILDDFGTEGGMKNEHGYYKPVRKDMQEWLYQVANARYDQITNSHKGVTIVTTNNTSGELIQMYNPKLISRVITKRRPNVLNFDGLDDMRG
;
A
#
# COMPACT_ATOMS: atom_id res chain seq x y z
N ARG A 1 -2.15 17.12 11.36
CA ARG A 1 -2.71 15.76 11.24
C ARG A 1 -3.81 15.69 10.18
N GLN A 2 -4.85 16.51 10.27
CA GLN A 2 -5.98 16.51 9.31
C GLN A 2 -5.53 16.71 7.85
N SER A 3 -4.51 17.52 7.59
CA SER A 3 -4.01 17.75 6.22
C SER A 3 -3.50 16.46 5.56
N TRP A 4 -2.92 15.52 6.30
CA TRP A 4 -2.44 14.25 5.75
C TRP A 4 -3.60 13.36 5.27
N LEU A 5 -4.71 13.34 6.01
CA LEU A 5 -5.91 12.62 5.60
C LEU A 5 -6.58 13.26 4.38
N ASN A 6 -6.59 14.60 4.34
CA ASN A 6 -7.14 15.35 3.21
C ASN A 6 -6.29 15.22 1.93
N ASP A 7 -4.95 15.09 2.09
CA ASP A 7 -4.02 14.91 0.99
C ASP A 7 -3.99 13.45 0.50
N SER A 8 -4.52 12.51 1.28
CA SER A 8 -4.61 11.08 0.92
C SER A 8 -5.60 10.87 -0.23
N LEU A 9 -5.29 9.86 -1.05
CA LEU A 9 -6.10 9.49 -2.21
C LEU A 9 -6.90 8.22 -1.89
N TRP A 10 -8.06 8.42 -1.31
CA TRP A 10 -8.94 7.33 -0.84
C TRP A 10 -9.73 6.70 -1.99
N SER A 11 -10.04 5.39 -1.88
CA SER A 11 -10.93 4.66 -2.80
C SER A 11 -12.41 5.04 -2.58
N GLY A 12 -12.69 6.32 -2.37
CA GLY A 12 -14.01 6.86 -2.07
C GLY A 12 -13.89 8.27 -1.52
N ASN A 13 -15.01 8.88 -1.16
CA ASN A 13 -15.06 10.29 -0.81
C ASN A 13 -14.64 10.59 0.64
N GLN A 14 -14.32 9.59 1.45
CA GLN A 14 -13.99 9.77 2.87
C GLN A 14 -12.85 8.87 3.33
N PRO A 15 -12.07 9.32 4.34
CA PRO A 15 -11.05 8.49 4.96
C PRO A 15 -11.63 7.19 5.53
N LEU A 16 -10.98 6.08 5.20
CA LEU A 16 -11.32 4.79 5.80
C LEU A 16 -10.69 4.71 7.19
N GLN A 17 -11.49 4.30 8.18
CA GLN A 17 -11.04 4.03 9.53
C GLN A 17 -11.17 2.53 9.81
N PHE A 18 -10.06 1.92 10.17
CA PHE A 18 -10.03 0.54 10.61
C PHE A 18 -8.95 0.40 11.68
N THR A 19 -9.30 -0.17 12.82
CA THR A 19 -8.40 -0.44 13.93
C THR A 19 -8.25 -1.94 14.16
N PHE A 20 -7.29 -2.36 14.98
CA PHE A 20 -7.14 -3.77 15.34
C PHE A 20 -8.36 -4.34 16.09
N GLU A 21 -9.16 -3.52 16.74
CA GLU A 21 -10.42 -3.91 17.39
C GLU A 21 -11.48 -4.37 16.37
N ASN A 22 -11.40 -3.84 15.14
CA ASN A 22 -12.29 -4.22 14.05
C ASN A 22 -11.86 -5.54 13.37
N TRP A 23 -10.65 -6.03 13.65
CA TRP A 23 -10.17 -7.31 13.13
C TRP A 23 -10.69 -8.46 14.00
N VAL A 24 -11.72 -9.16 13.52
CA VAL A 24 -12.42 -10.24 14.24
C VAL A 24 -12.11 -11.59 13.58
N PRO A 25 -11.04 -12.30 14.00
CA PRO A 25 -10.64 -13.57 13.41
C PRO A 25 -11.74 -14.64 13.38
N ALA A 26 -12.64 -14.64 14.37
CA ALA A 26 -13.74 -15.60 14.47
C ALA A 26 -14.78 -15.48 13.34
N MET A 27 -14.74 -14.42 12.53
CA MET A 27 -15.59 -14.29 11.33
C MET A 27 -15.03 -15.02 10.11
N GLN A 28 -13.80 -15.53 10.18
CA GLN A 28 -13.14 -16.28 9.13
C GLN A 28 -13.28 -17.79 9.39
N GLU A 29 -13.51 -18.60 8.36
CA GLU A 29 -13.50 -20.07 8.50
C GLU A 29 -12.14 -20.55 9.03
N ASN A 30 -11.04 -19.95 8.54
CA ASN A 30 -9.70 -20.17 9.06
C ASN A 30 -9.33 -19.14 10.12
N ASP A 31 -10.03 -19.16 11.27
CA ASP A 31 -9.84 -18.23 12.38
C ASP A 31 -8.41 -18.26 12.93
N LYS A 32 -7.75 -19.40 12.92
CA LYS A 32 -6.38 -19.57 13.38
C LYS A 32 -5.39 -18.77 12.50
N GLN A 33 -5.57 -18.84 11.19
CA GLN A 33 -4.73 -18.06 10.26
C GLN A 33 -5.02 -16.57 10.39
N ALA A 34 -6.31 -16.17 10.47
CA ALA A 34 -6.71 -14.80 10.65
C ALA A 34 -6.11 -14.19 11.93
N ARG A 35 -6.13 -14.95 13.04
CA ARG A 35 -5.51 -14.57 14.31
C ARG A 35 -4.00 -14.41 14.18
N ASN A 36 -3.33 -15.33 13.49
CA ASN A 36 -1.89 -15.26 13.27
C ASN A 36 -1.51 -14.01 12.44
N ILE A 37 -2.23 -13.73 11.37
CA ILE A 37 -2.02 -12.54 10.52
C ILE A 37 -2.24 -11.26 11.33
N GLY A 38 -3.32 -11.17 12.10
CA GLY A 38 -3.60 -10.03 12.97
C GLY A 38 -2.49 -9.80 14.00
N ASN A 39 -1.97 -10.87 14.61
CA ASN A 39 -0.86 -10.79 15.56
C ASN A 39 0.43 -10.33 14.89
N GLN A 40 0.74 -10.81 13.69
CA GLN A 40 1.89 -10.36 12.93
C GLN A 40 1.77 -8.87 12.56
N ALA A 41 0.59 -8.43 12.12
CA ALA A 41 0.33 -7.03 11.82
C ALA A 41 0.49 -6.14 13.08
N TRP A 42 0.02 -6.61 14.24
CA TRP A 42 0.21 -5.92 15.52
C TRP A 42 1.70 -5.75 15.86
N VAL A 43 2.49 -6.83 15.74
CA VAL A 43 3.95 -6.76 15.96
C VAL A 43 4.62 -5.79 14.99
N MET A 44 4.18 -5.73 13.71
CA MET A 44 4.69 -4.74 12.76
C MET A 44 4.33 -3.32 13.19
N ALA A 45 3.11 -3.08 13.67
CA ALA A 45 2.71 -1.78 14.19
C ALA A 45 3.58 -1.33 15.37
N ASP A 46 3.87 -2.22 16.30
CA ASP A 46 4.76 -1.93 17.44
C ASP A 46 6.19 -1.59 17.00
N ARG A 47 6.71 -2.27 15.96
CA ARG A 47 8.02 -1.95 15.38
C ARG A 47 8.02 -0.56 14.73
N VAL A 48 6.94 -0.23 14.00
CA VAL A 48 6.76 1.11 13.40
C VAL A 48 6.75 2.19 14.48
N ILE A 49 5.97 1.99 15.55
CA ILE A 49 5.88 2.92 16.69
C ILE A 49 7.23 3.12 17.38
N LYS A 50 8.06 2.07 17.43
CA LYS A 50 9.44 2.14 17.95
C LYS A 50 10.43 2.84 17.01
N GLY A 51 9.97 3.31 15.84
CA GLY A 51 10.78 4.05 14.88
C GLY A 51 11.54 3.19 13.87
N GLU A 52 11.26 1.89 13.77
CA GLU A 52 11.83 1.07 12.71
C GLU A 52 11.28 1.49 11.35
N GLN A 53 12.14 1.46 10.33
CA GLN A 53 11.82 1.87 8.96
C GLN A 53 12.01 0.69 8.02
N PHE A 54 10.92 0.22 7.43
CA PHE A 54 10.91 -0.95 6.57
C PHE A 54 9.67 -0.99 5.68
N ASN A 55 9.72 -1.77 4.60
CA ASN A 55 8.55 -2.02 3.78
C ASN A 55 7.77 -3.22 4.30
N ILE A 56 6.44 -3.16 4.19
CA ILE A 56 5.49 -4.23 4.51
C ILE A 56 4.77 -4.60 3.22
N LEU A 57 4.68 -5.90 2.94
CA LEU A 57 3.87 -6.44 1.85
C LEU A 57 2.70 -7.24 2.42
N MET A 58 1.50 -6.92 1.97
CA MET A 58 0.28 -7.67 2.25
C MET A 58 -0.28 -8.20 0.93
N ASN A 59 -0.17 -9.49 0.71
CA ASN A 59 -0.62 -10.14 -0.52
C ASN A 59 -1.65 -11.24 -0.24
N GLY A 60 -2.48 -11.53 -1.23
CA GLY A 60 -3.51 -12.58 -1.17
C GLY A 60 -4.78 -12.18 -1.90
N GLU A 61 -5.77 -13.05 -1.86
CA GLU A 61 -7.04 -12.90 -2.57
C GLU A 61 -7.77 -11.59 -2.22
N PRO A 62 -8.61 -11.06 -3.14
CA PRO A 62 -9.44 -9.90 -2.87
C PRO A 62 -10.38 -10.11 -1.67
N GLY A 63 -10.72 -9.03 -0.96
CA GLY A 63 -11.70 -9.06 0.14
C GLY A 63 -11.23 -9.65 1.47
N THR A 64 -10.00 -10.15 1.55
CA THR A 64 -9.47 -10.85 2.73
C THR A 64 -9.01 -9.94 3.87
N GLY A 65 -9.12 -8.61 3.73
CA GLY A 65 -8.83 -7.64 4.80
C GLY A 65 -7.42 -7.02 4.77
N LYS A 66 -6.69 -7.11 3.66
CA LYS A 66 -5.34 -6.50 3.50
C LYS A 66 -5.34 -5.00 3.80
N THR A 67 -6.22 -4.25 3.11
CA THR A 67 -6.39 -2.80 3.32
C THR A 67 -6.77 -2.48 4.77
N SER A 68 -7.63 -3.30 5.37
CA SER A 68 -8.05 -3.13 6.76
C SER A 68 -6.88 -3.22 7.73
N LEU A 69 -6.02 -4.24 7.63
CA LEU A 69 -4.85 -4.37 8.51
C LEU A 69 -3.75 -3.34 8.17
N ALA A 70 -3.60 -2.92 6.91
CA ALA A 70 -2.70 -1.81 6.56
C ALA A 70 -3.12 -0.51 7.26
N LEU A 71 -4.42 -0.22 7.27
CA LEU A 71 -4.99 0.92 7.99
C LEU A 71 -4.88 0.75 9.51
N ALA A 72 -5.11 -0.45 10.06
CA ALA A 72 -4.96 -0.69 11.50
C ALA A 72 -3.53 -0.37 11.99
N ILE A 73 -2.50 -0.75 11.24
CA ILE A 73 -1.11 -0.40 11.53
C ILE A 73 -0.93 1.12 11.54
N ALA A 74 -1.42 1.81 10.51
CA ALA A 74 -1.25 3.25 10.36
C ALA A 74 -2.02 4.03 11.44
N TRP A 75 -3.27 3.65 11.73
CA TRP A 75 -4.07 4.28 12.78
C TRP A 75 -3.49 4.06 14.18
N LYS A 76 -2.97 2.86 14.49
CA LYS A 76 -2.29 2.59 15.76
C LYS A 76 -1.05 3.49 15.90
N ALA A 77 -0.22 3.59 14.88
CA ALA A 77 0.96 4.45 14.88
C ALA A 77 0.59 5.95 15.00
N TRP A 78 -0.51 6.37 14.38
CA TRP A 78 -1.03 7.74 14.55
C TRP A 78 -1.49 8.00 15.98
N GLN A 79 -2.24 7.07 16.58
CA GLN A 79 -2.79 7.24 17.92
C GLN A 79 -1.71 7.19 19.01
N GLU A 80 -0.77 6.27 18.93
CA GLU A 80 0.19 5.99 19.99
C GLU A 80 1.52 6.75 19.85
N ALA A 81 1.94 7.05 18.61
CA ALA A 81 3.23 7.70 18.31
C ALA A 81 3.10 9.02 17.55
N GLU A 82 1.89 9.52 17.33
CA GLU A 82 1.62 10.74 16.55
C GLU A 82 2.17 10.71 15.12
N MET A 83 2.44 9.52 14.58
CA MET A 83 2.98 9.37 13.24
C MET A 83 1.91 9.64 12.19
N ASN A 84 2.18 10.57 11.28
CA ASN A 84 1.28 10.82 10.17
C ASN A 84 1.40 9.71 9.13
N PHE A 85 0.32 9.44 8.41
CA PHE A 85 0.32 8.54 7.27
C PHE A 85 -0.36 9.15 6.05
N LEU A 86 0.01 8.65 4.88
CA LEU A 86 -0.59 8.97 3.60
C LEU A 86 -1.11 7.68 2.97
N PHE A 87 -2.40 7.68 2.60
CA PHE A 87 -3.02 6.57 1.88
C PHE A 87 -3.17 6.94 0.41
N ILE A 88 -2.75 6.04 -0.48
CA ILE A 88 -2.88 6.18 -1.93
C ILE A 88 -3.49 4.90 -2.51
N SER A 89 -4.74 4.99 -2.95
CA SER A 89 -5.32 3.99 -3.85
C SER A 89 -4.67 4.11 -5.22
N THR A 90 -4.09 3.01 -5.71
CA THR A 90 -3.43 3.02 -7.02
C THR A 90 -4.43 3.17 -8.16
N MET A 91 -5.67 2.73 -7.98
CA MET A 91 -6.75 2.93 -8.96
C MET A 91 -7.13 4.42 -9.10
N GLU A 92 -7.25 5.12 -7.97
CA GLU A 92 -7.51 6.56 -7.99
C GLU A 92 -6.32 7.32 -8.59
N LEU A 93 -5.11 6.85 -8.32
CA LEU A 93 -3.90 7.42 -8.92
C LEU A 93 -3.93 7.29 -10.46
N VAL A 94 -4.33 6.13 -11.00
CA VAL A 94 -4.54 5.94 -12.46
C VAL A 94 -5.56 6.94 -13.00
N SER A 95 -6.67 7.14 -12.29
CA SER A 95 -7.71 8.10 -12.69
C SER A 95 -7.14 9.52 -12.80
N MET A 96 -6.38 9.96 -11.79
CA MET A 96 -5.72 11.28 -11.82
C MET A 96 -4.73 11.39 -12.99
N PHE A 97 -3.94 10.35 -13.25
CA PHE A 97 -3.02 10.34 -14.41
C PHE A 97 -3.75 10.43 -15.76
N SER A 98 -4.95 9.92 -15.84
CA SER A 98 -5.77 10.01 -17.06
C SER A 98 -6.35 11.41 -17.27
N GLN A 99 -6.68 12.11 -16.20
CA GLN A 99 -7.31 13.44 -16.23
C GLN A 99 -6.31 14.62 -16.31
N ARG A 100 -5.06 14.44 -15.92
CA ARG A 100 -4.09 15.52 -15.74
C ARG A 100 -3.78 16.36 -16.99
N PHE A 101 -4.03 15.82 -18.18
CA PHE A 101 -3.79 16.54 -19.43
C PHE A 101 -4.92 17.52 -19.75
N ASP A 102 -6.12 17.22 -19.27
CA ASP A 102 -7.32 18.02 -19.50
C ASP A 102 -7.65 18.93 -18.32
N ASP A 103 -7.05 18.67 -17.15
CA ASP A 103 -7.29 19.39 -15.91
C ASP A 103 -5.98 19.77 -15.21
N GLN A 104 -5.66 21.06 -15.23
CA GLN A 104 -4.46 21.62 -14.62
C GLN A 104 -4.46 21.48 -13.07
N GLU A 105 -5.62 21.50 -12.43
CA GLU A 105 -5.74 21.31 -10.99
C GLU A 105 -5.35 19.89 -10.60
N VAL A 106 -5.77 18.89 -11.37
CA VAL A 106 -5.35 17.50 -11.19
C VAL A 106 -3.84 17.34 -11.35
N ALA A 107 -3.23 18.01 -12.32
CA ALA A 107 -1.77 17.98 -12.49
C ALA A 107 -1.05 18.55 -11.25
N TRP A 108 -1.49 19.68 -10.70
CA TRP A 108 -0.93 20.26 -9.47
C TRP A 108 -1.13 19.36 -8.25
N ARG A 109 -2.30 18.72 -8.14
CA ARG A 109 -2.56 17.74 -7.07
C ARG A 109 -1.62 16.54 -7.14
N LEU A 110 -1.31 16.03 -8.35
CA LEU A 110 -0.35 14.94 -8.54
C LEU A 110 1.05 15.34 -8.06
N ASP A 111 1.50 16.55 -8.35
CA ASP A 111 2.79 17.05 -7.89
C ASP A 111 2.84 17.23 -6.36
N ALA A 112 1.77 17.76 -5.78
CA ALA A 112 1.64 17.91 -4.33
C ALA A 112 1.61 16.55 -3.63
N LEU A 113 0.84 15.60 -4.17
CA LEU A 113 0.73 14.22 -3.68
C LEU A 113 2.10 13.53 -3.73
N GLN A 114 2.87 13.71 -4.81
CA GLN A 114 4.21 13.14 -4.92
C GLN A 114 5.15 13.64 -3.83
N LYS A 115 5.15 14.96 -3.58
CA LYS A 115 5.95 15.56 -2.51
C LYS A 115 5.56 14.99 -1.14
N ARG A 116 4.26 14.85 -0.89
CA ARG A 116 3.76 14.22 0.35
C ARG A 116 4.21 12.76 0.45
N ALA A 117 4.03 11.96 -0.59
CA ALA A 117 4.39 10.55 -0.61
C ALA A 117 5.89 10.31 -0.37
N LYS A 118 6.76 11.16 -0.93
CA LYS A 118 8.21 11.09 -0.70
C LYS A 118 8.59 11.28 0.78
N ASN A 119 7.82 12.06 1.53
CA ASN A 119 8.13 12.48 2.91
C ASN A 119 7.19 11.87 3.97
N ALA A 120 6.24 11.02 3.59
CA ALA A 120 5.30 10.43 4.53
C ALA A 120 6.02 9.50 5.52
N PRO A 121 5.83 9.65 6.85
CA PRO A 121 6.32 8.69 7.82
C PRO A 121 5.84 7.27 7.52
N ILE A 122 4.54 7.12 7.21
CA ILE A 122 3.93 5.90 6.74
C ILE A 122 3.23 6.19 5.41
N LEU A 123 3.58 5.43 4.37
CA LEU A 123 2.93 5.46 3.06
C LEU A 123 2.21 4.13 2.82
N ILE A 124 0.91 4.18 2.55
CA ILE A 124 0.14 3.01 2.11
C ILE A 124 -0.09 3.15 0.60
N LEU A 125 0.35 2.15 -0.16
CA LEU A 125 0.01 1.96 -1.58
C LEU A 125 -0.99 0.81 -1.66
N ASP A 126 -2.25 1.16 -1.82
CA ASP A 126 -3.36 0.20 -1.75
C ASP A 126 -3.76 -0.30 -3.13
N ASP A 127 -4.10 -1.60 -3.19
CA ASP A 127 -4.48 -2.32 -4.41
C ASP A 127 -3.42 -2.25 -5.53
N PHE A 128 -2.13 -2.25 -5.15
CA PHE A 128 -1.00 -2.16 -6.07
C PHE A 128 -1.00 -3.33 -7.06
N GLY A 129 -1.01 -3.03 -8.35
CA GLY A 129 -1.09 -4.02 -9.44
C GLY A 129 -2.46 -4.08 -10.12
N THR A 130 -3.53 -3.59 -9.48
CA THR A 130 -4.87 -3.59 -10.07
C THR A 130 -4.93 -2.76 -11.36
N GLU A 131 -4.12 -1.73 -11.47
CA GLU A 131 -3.96 -0.89 -12.66
C GLU A 131 -3.40 -1.62 -13.89
N GLY A 132 -2.82 -2.80 -13.73
CA GLY A 132 -2.44 -3.69 -14.84
C GLY A 132 -3.64 -4.32 -15.55
N GLY A 133 -4.84 -4.21 -14.94
CA GLY A 133 -6.07 -4.73 -15.50
C GLY A 133 -6.13 -6.25 -15.53
N MET A 134 -6.85 -6.79 -16.52
CA MET A 134 -6.97 -8.24 -16.72
C MET A 134 -5.86 -8.77 -17.63
N LYS A 135 -5.50 -10.05 -17.46
CA LYS A 135 -4.61 -10.76 -18.39
C LYS A 135 -5.21 -10.78 -19.79
N ASN A 136 -4.36 -10.62 -20.79
CA ASN A 136 -4.75 -10.80 -22.19
C ASN A 136 -5.02 -12.30 -22.49
N GLU A 137 -5.42 -12.60 -23.73
CA GLU A 137 -5.70 -13.97 -24.22
C GLU A 137 -4.49 -14.93 -24.13
N HIS A 138 -3.26 -14.38 -24.01
CA HIS A 138 -2.02 -15.15 -23.82
C HIS A 138 -1.61 -15.27 -22.34
N GLY A 139 -2.43 -14.80 -21.40
CA GLY A 139 -2.18 -14.89 -19.96
C GLY A 139 -1.21 -13.85 -19.40
N TYR A 140 -0.91 -12.78 -20.13
CA TYR A 140 0.01 -11.71 -19.70
C TYR A 140 -0.75 -10.43 -19.34
N TYR A 141 -0.26 -9.75 -18.32
CA TYR A 141 -0.71 -8.41 -17.96
C TYR A 141 -0.13 -7.35 -18.90
N LYS A 142 -0.88 -6.28 -19.13
CA LYS A 142 -0.34 -5.10 -19.80
C LYS A 142 0.58 -4.35 -18.83
N PRO A 143 1.70 -3.78 -19.32
CA PRO A 143 2.49 -2.86 -18.51
C PRO A 143 1.64 -1.66 -18.07
N VAL A 144 1.82 -1.26 -16.82
CA VAL A 144 1.25 -0.02 -16.28
C VAL A 144 1.82 1.16 -17.06
N ARG A 145 1.04 2.23 -17.21
CA ARG A 145 1.45 3.42 -17.94
C ARG A 145 2.77 3.99 -17.44
N LYS A 146 3.65 4.33 -18.36
CA LYS A 146 5.05 4.69 -18.09
C LYS A 146 5.21 5.89 -17.15
N ASP A 147 4.38 6.90 -17.31
CA ASP A 147 4.42 8.13 -16.51
C ASP A 147 4.04 7.88 -15.04
N MET A 148 3.09 7.00 -14.77
CA MET A 148 2.75 6.57 -13.42
C MET A 148 3.87 5.73 -12.80
N GLN A 149 4.49 4.83 -13.57
CA GLN A 149 5.65 4.07 -13.09
C GLN A 149 6.82 4.98 -12.71
N GLU A 150 7.08 6.01 -13.51
CA GLU A 150 8.14 6.99 -13.22
C GLU A 150 7.83 7.78 -11.94
N TRP A 151 6.57 8.21 -11.77
CA TRP A 151 6.12 8.91 -10.57
C TRP A 151 6.31 8.05 -9.31
N LEU A 152 5.86 6.77 -9.37
CA LEU A 152 6.02 5.80 -8.28
C LEU A 152 7.50 5.50 -8.00
N TYR A 153 8.31 5.39 -9.05
CA TYR A 153 9.75 5.16 -8.90
C TYR A 153 10.45 6.33 -8.20
N GLN A 154 10.10 7.57 -8.53
CA GLN A 154 10.63 8.74 -7.84
C GLN A 154 10.24 8.77 -6.37
N VAL A 155 9.01 8.39 -6.02
CA VAL A 155 8.57 8.24 -4.63
C VAL A 155 9.40 7.16 -3.93
N ALA A 156 9.47 5.96 -4.50
CA ALA A 156 10.18 4.83 -3.91
C ALA A 156 11.68 5.11 -3.74
N ASN A 157 12.28 5.79 -4.73
CA ASN A 157 13.70 6.16 -4.69
C ASN A 157 14.01 7.20 -3.61
N ALA A 158 13.13 8.19 -3.40
CA ALA A 158 13.29 9.19 -2.35
C ALA A 158 13.17 8.57 -0.95
N ARG A 159 12.39 7.48 -0.82
CA ARG A 159 12.17 6.73 0.43
C ARG A 159 13.23 5.66 0.72
N TYR A 160 14.30 5.63 -0.08
CA TYR A 160 15.38 4.67 0.09
C TYR A 160 16.74 5.39 0.07
N ASP A 161 17.56 5.12 1.07
CA ASP A 161 18.93 5.62 1.15
C ASP A 161 19.88 4.58 0.58
N GLN A 162 20.51 4.90 -0.55
CA GLN A 162 21.43 3.99 -1.23
C GLN A 162 22.79 3.86 -0.52
N ILE A 163 23.17 4.88 0.26
CA ILE A 163 24.45 4.89 0.99
C ILE A 163 24.37 3.96 2.19
N THR A 164 23.32 4.10 2.98
CA THR A 164 23.11 3.31 4.20
C THR A 164 22.35 2.01 3.94
N ASN A 165 21.86 1.80 2.71
CA ASN A 165 21.02 0.66 2.31
C ASN A 165 19.80 0.50 3.22
N SER A 166 19.14 1.60 3.55
CA SER A 166 18.02 1.65 4.49
C SER A 166 16.80 2.37 3.93
N HIS A 167 15.63 2.08 4.49
CA HIS A 167 14.41 2.79 4.19
C HIS A 167 14.32 4.12 4.95
N LYS A 168 13.62 5.09 4.37
CA LYS A 168 13.23 6.35 5.00
C LYS A 168 11.72 6.33 5.21
N GLY A 169 11.28 5.96 6.40
CA GLY A 169 9.88 5.73 6.72
C GLY A 169 9.41 4.30 6.40
N VAL A 170 8.13 4.07 6.56
CA VAL A 170 7.47 2.78 6.33
C VAL A 170 6.62 2.85 5.08
N THR A 171 6.76 1.87 4.18
CA THR A 171 5.86 1.73 3.03
C THR A 171 5.10 0.42 3.15
N ILE A 172 3.77 0.49 3.19
CA ILE A 172 2.86 -0.65 3.24
C ILE A 172 2.25 -0.80 1.85
N VAL A 173 2.41 -1.97 1.25
CA VAL A 173 1.84 -2.29 -0.06
C VAL A 173 0.82 -3.40 0.12
N THR A 174 -0.41 -3.17 -0.33
CA THR A 174 -1.41 -4.24 -0.47
C THR A 174 -1.54 -4.62 -1.94
N THR A 175 -1.69 -5.89 -2.24
CA THR A 175 -1.81 -6.38 -3.62
C THR A 175 -2.54 -7.72 -3.68
N ASN A 176 -3.28 -7.91 -4.77
CA ASN A 176 -3.87 -9.21 -5.13
C ASN A 176 -2.97 -10.00 -6.09
N ASN A 177 -1.85 -9.43 -6.50
CA ASN A 177 -0.97 -10.00 -7.50
C ASN A 177 0.25 -10.68 -6.87
N THR A 178 0.71 -11.73 -7.51
CA THR A 178 1.99 -12.37 -7.19
C THR A 178 3.16 -11.48 -7.61
N SER A 179 4.33 -11.68 -7.02
CA SER A 179 5.54 -10.97 -7.41
C SER A 179 5.89 -11.16 -8.90
N GLY A 180 5.59 -12.35 -9.46
CA GLY A 180 5.80 -12.64 -10.88
C GLY A 180 4.88 -11.83 -11.80
N GLU A 181 3.63 -11.61 -11.40
CA GLU A 181 2.67 -10.77 -12.11
C GLU A 181 3.05 -9.29 -12.04
N LEU A 182 3.46 -8.82 -10.87
CA LEU A 182 3.91 -7.43 -10.70
C LEU A 182 5.13 -7.09 -11.57
N ILE A 183 6.06 -8.02 -11.78
CA ILE A 183 7.21 -7.83 -12.68
C ILE A 183 6.80 -7.70 -14.15
N GLN A 184 5.66 -8.28 -14.55
CA GLN A 184 5.13 -8.08 -15.90
C GLN A 184 4.55 -6.66 -16.09
N MET A 185 3.98 -6.09 -15.03
CA MET A 185 3.29 -4.80 -15.07
C MET A 185 4.22 -3.60 -14.87
N TYR A 186 5.26 -3.78 -14.05
CA TYR A 186 6.11 -2.68 -13.60
C TYR A 186 7.59 -2.88 -13.91
N ASN A 187 8.29 -1.78 -13.98
CA ASN A 187 9.74 -1.78 -14.06
C ASN A 187 10.34 -2.52 -12.84
N PRO A 188 11.27 -3.48 -13.07
CA PRO A 188 11.92 -4.25 -11.98
C PRO A 188 12.60 -3.38 -10.91
N LYS A 189 13.12 -2.20 -11.28
CA LYS A 189 13.73 -1.26 -10.33
C LYS A 189 12.71 -0.68 -9.35
N LEU A 190 11.48 -0.40 -9.80
CA LEU A 190 10.39 0.02 -8.93
C LEU A 190 10.01 -1.11 -7.97
N ILE A 191 9.76 -2.31 -8.51
CA ILE A 191 9.37 -3.47 -7.71
C ILE A 191 10.41 -3.78 -6.63
N SER A 192 11.71 -3.73 -6.95
CA SER A 192 12.77 -3.98 -5.98
C SER A 192 12.80 -2.99 -4.81
N ARG A 193 12.23 -1.80 -4.95
CA ARG A 193 12.19 -0.76 -3.90
C ARG A 193 10.93 -0.79 -3.06
N VAL A 194 9.80 -1.20 -3.63
CA VAL A 194 8.50 -1.17 -2.93
C VAL A 194 8.11 -2.54 -2.37
N ILE A 195 8.44 -3.63 -3.06
CA ILE A 195 8.06 -4.99 -2.66
C ILE A 195 9.18 -5.62 -1.83
N THR A 196 8.91 -5.81 -0.55
CA THR A 196 9.84 -6.53 0.33
C THR A 196 9.77 -8.03 0.11
N LYS A 197 10.94 -8.70 0.15
CA LYS A 197 11.07 -10.17 0.16
C LYS A 197 11.47 -10.71 1.54
N ARG A 198 11.64 -9.84 2.52
CA ARG A 198 11.98 -10.23 3.89
C ARG A 198 10.77 -10.85 4.56
N ARG A 199 10.78 -12.15 4.80
CA ARG A 199 9.64 -12.91 5.37
C ARG A 199 8.98 -12.27 6.60
N PRO A 200 9.71 -11.71 7.58
CA PRO A 200 9.09 -11.06 8.73
C PRO A 200 8.25 -9.82 8.38
N ASN A 201 8.37 -9.30 7.17
CA ASN A 201 7.66 -8.11 6.70
C ASN A 201 6.61 -8.43 5.61
N VAL A 202 6.29 -9.71 5.41
CA VAL A 202 5.29 -10.16 4.44
C VAL A 202 4.15 -10.83 5.18
N LEU A 203 2.93 -10.36 4.96
CA LEU A 203 1.68 -10.98 5.42
C LEU A 203 0.98 -11.60 4.22
N ASN A 204 0.79 -12.90 4.26
CA ASN A 204 0.06 -13.64 3.23
C ASN A 204 -1.35 -13.96 3.72
N PHE A 205 -2.34 -13.44 2.98
CA PHE A 205 -3.77 -13.58 3.25
C PHE A 205 -4.44 -14.72 2.46
N ASP A 206 -3.66 -15.52 1.70
CA ASP A 206 -4.22 -16.68 0.98
C ASP A 206 -4.87 -17.65 1.97
N GLY A 207 -6.07 -18.13 1.62
CA GLY A 207 -6.85 -19.04 2.48
C GLY A 207 -7.70 -18.34 3.55
N LEU A 208 -7.82 -17.02 3.49
CA LEU A 208 -8.86 -16.25 4.19
C LEU A 208 -10.05 -15.98 3.25
N ASP A 209 -11.23 -15.86 3.85
CA ASP A 209 -12.47 -15.64 3.11
C ASP A 209 -12.59 -14.18 2.63
N ASP A 210 -13.33 -13.99 1.53
CA ASP A 210 -13.78 -12.65 1.14
C ASP A 210 -14.87 -12.18 2.10
N MET A 211 -14.58 -11.13 2.86
CA MET A 211 -15.46 -10.56 3.89
C MET A 211 -16.43 -9.50 3.35
N ARG A 212 -16.48 -9.30 2.04
CA ARG A 212 -17.34 -8.27 1.42
C ARG A 212 -18.77 -8.74 1.13
N GLY A 213 -19.08 -10.01 1.36
CA GLY A 213 -20.44 -10.51 1.23
C GLY A 213 -20.61 -11.86 0.68
#